data_aafa1d48291c2ddab87d15f4c42aec77
#
_entry.id   aafa1d48291c2ddab87d15f4c42aec77
#
_cell.length_a   1.000
_cell.length_b   1.000
_cell.length_c   1.000
_cell.angle_alpha   90.00
_cell.angle_beta   90.00
_cell.angle_gamma   90.00
#
_symmetry.space_group_name_H-M   'P 1'
#
loop_
_entity.id
_entity.type
_entity.pdbx_description
1 polymer ?
#
loop_
_entity_poly.entity_id
_entity_poly.type
_entity_poly.pdbx_seq_one_letter_code
_entity_poly.pdbx_strand_id
1 'polypeptide(L)'
;MKIDIETKFNINDFVYIPDRYYDEWFAPKHAYEICEIHVSVDDNICVYYSILYGDMVCKRAERYLFASYEECKQWCEKANSN
;
A
#
# COMPACT_ATOMS: atom_id res chain seq x y z
N MET A 1 -24.04 17.81 -0.19
CA MET A 1 -22.60 18.08 0.01
C MET A 1 -21.77 17.15 -0.88
N LYS A 2 -20.86 17.72 -1.62
CA LYS A 2 -20.03 16.94 -2.52
C LYS A 2 -18.69 16.64 -1.82
N ILE A 3 -18.36 15.37 -1.72
CA ILE A 3 -17.10 14.94 -1.11
C ILE A 3 -16.16 14.53 -2.23
N ASP A 4 -15.02 15.22 -2.33
CA ASP A 4 -13.99 14.87 -3.28
C ASP A 4 -12.97 13.97 -2.57
N ILE A 5 -12.85 12.74 -3.07
CA ILE A 5 -11.91 11.77 -2.52
C ILE A 5 -10.81 11.54 -3.54
N GLU A 6 -9.59 11.86 -3.14
CA GLU A 6 -8.43 11.60 -3.98
C GLU A 6 -7.76 10.31 -3.56
N THR A 7 -7.51 9.43 -4.52
CA THR A 7 -6.75 8.22 -4.28
C THR A 7 -5.35 8.41 -4.83
N LYS A 8 -4.36 7.94 -4.09
CA LYS A 8 -2.96 8.07 -4.49
C LYS A 8 -2.61 7.17 -5.67
N PHE A 9 -3.32 6.05 -5.79
CA PHE A 9 -3.06 5.06 -6.85
C PHE A 9 -4.35 4.73 -7.59
N ASN A 10 -4.19 4.18 -8.78
CA ASN A 10 -5.32 3.77 -9.63
C ASN A 10 -5.33 2.26 -9.83
N ILE A 11 -6.47 1.75 -10.27
CA ILE A 11 -6.57 0.33 -10.63
C ILE A 11 -5.59 0.06 -11.77
N ASN A 12 -4.90 -1.07 -11.70
CA ASN A 12 -3.85 -1.52 -12.62
C ASN A 12 -2.49 -0.86 -12.40
N ASP A 13 -2.36 0.05 -11.43
CA ASP A 13 -1.06 0.54 -11.02
C ASP A 13 -0.28 -0.56 -10.31
N PHE A 14 1.03 -0.49 -10.41
CA PHE A 14 1.92 -1.39 -9.67
C PHE A 14 2.54 -0.65 -8.50
N VAL A 15 2.53 -1.31 -7.35
CA VAL A 15 3.03 -0.71 -6.11
C VAL A 15 3.97 -1.67 -5.39
N TYR A 16 4.82 -1.11 -4.55
CA TYR A 16 5.72 -1.86 -3.67
C TYR A 16 5.16 -1.84 -2.27
N ILE A 17 5.25 -2.98 -1.59
CA ILE A 17 4.64 -3.15 -0.27
C ILE A 17 5.71 -3.66 0.68
N PRO A 18 5.89 -3.01 1.85
CA PRO A 18 6.84 -3.51 2.83
C PRO A 18 6.32 -4.80 3.45
N ASP A 19 7.23 -5.68 3.75
CA ASP A 19 6.91 -6.93 4.41
C ASP A 19 7.71 -7.01 5.71
N ARG A 20 7.29 -7.87 6.61
CA ARG A 20 7.90 -7.98 7.91
C ARG A 20 8.35 -9.39 8.17
N TYR A 21 9.61 -9.52 8.61
CA TYR A 21 10.19 -10.79 8.97
C TYR A 21 10.74 -10.65 10.39
N TYR A 22 10.14 -11.40 11.32
CA TYR A 22 10.35 -11.21 12.75
C TYR A 22 10.01 -9.78 13.13
N ASP A 23 10.97 -9.02 13.66
CA ASP A 23 10.73 -7.64 14.07
C ASP A 23 11.30 -6.61 13.10
N GLU A 24 11.72 -7.05 11.92
CA GLU A 24 12.32 -6.16 10.93
C GLU A 24 11.46 -6.04 9.68
N TRP A 25 11.33 -4.81 9.21
CA TRP A 25 10.68 -4.50 7.95
C TRP A 25 11.69 -4.60 6.81
N PHE A 26 11.25 -5.11 5.68
CA PHE A 26 12.09 -5.15 4.48
C PHE A 26 11.23 -4.84 3.26
N ALA A 27 11.89 -4.39 2.19
CA ALA A 27 11.22 -4.01 0.94
C ALA A 27 11.48 -5.08 -0.11
N PRO A 28 10.47 -5.91 -0.43
CA PRO A 28 10.62 -6.86 -1.53
C PRO A 28 10.79 -6.13 -2.85
N LYS A 29 11.64 -6.66 -3.73
CA LYS A 29 11.88 -6.10 -5.06
C LYS A 29 10.84 -6.58 -6.06
N HIS A 30 9.61 -6.64 -5.63
CA HIS A 30 8.51 -7.13 -6.44
C HIS A 30 7.36 -6.14 -6.37
N ALA A 31 6.84 -5.76 -7.53
CA ALA A 31 5.68 -4.86 -7.60
C ALA A 31 4.40 -5.69 -7.72
N TYR A 32 3.36 -5.21 -7.06
CA TYR A 32 2.06 -5.86 -7.05
C TYR A 32 1.04 -4.97 -7.73
N GLU A 33 0.14 -5.60 -8.47
CA GLU A 33 -0.89 -4.87 -9.21
C GLU A 33 -2.11 -4.61 -8.34
N ILE A 34 -2.61 -3.36 -8.41
CA ILE A 34 -3.84 -2.98 -7.72
C ILE A 34 -5.03 -3.43 -8.56
N CYS A 35 -5.94 -4.19 -7.97
CA CYS A 35 -7.13 -4.66 -8.66
C CYS A 35 -8.43 -3.99 -8.19
N GLU A 36 -8.44 -3.43 -6.98
CA GLU A 36 -9.63 -2.75 -6.47
C GLU A 36 -9.22 -1.61 -5.55
N ILE A 37 -10.08 -0.59 -5.48
CA ILE A 37 -9.93 0.53 -4.56
C ILE A 37 -11.15 0.56 -3.66
N HIS A 38 -10.91 0.59 -2.35
CA HIS A 38 -11.98 0.63 -1.35
C HIS A 38 -11.88 1.92 -0.56
N VAL A 39 -12.99 2.63 -0.46
CA VAL A 39 -13.06 3.87 0.31
C VAL A 39 -14.08 3.67 1.42
N SER A 40 -13.64 3.90 2.65
CA SER A 40 -14.51 3.89 3.81
C SER A 40 -14.65 5.31 4.32
N VAL A 41 -15.89 5.76 4.44
CA VAL A 41 -16.20 7.12 4.93
C VAL A 41 -16.98 6.97 6.22
N ASP A 42 -16.36 7.36 7.31
CA ASP A 42 -16.96 7.30 8.63
C ASP A 42 -16.59 8.63 9.31
N ASP A 43 -15.99 8.60 10.48
CA ASP A 43 -15.45 9.81 11.07
C ASP A 43 -14.27 10.33 10.27
N ASN A 44 -13.55 9.42 9.62
CA ASN A 44 -12.43 9.74 8.74
C ASN A 44 -12.59 9.02 7.41
N ILE A 45 -11.93 9.54 6.38
CA ILE A 45 -11.88 8.90 5.09
C ILE A 45 -10.68 7.98 5.06
N CYS A 46 -10.91 6.68 4.84
CA CYS A 46 -9.84 5.69 4.76
C CYS A 46 -9.84 5.05 3.39
N VAL A 47 -8.68 4.98 2.76
CA VAL A 47 -8.54 4.37 1.45
C VAL A 47 -7.73 3.09 1.59
N TYR A 48 -8.28 2.00 1.07
CA TYR A 48 -7.63 0.69 1.05
C TYR A 48 -7.58 0.19 -0.37
N TYR A 49 -6.60 -0.64 -0.66
CA TYR A 49 -6.42 -1.21 -1.99
C TYR A 49 -6.38 -2.72 -1.89
N SER A 50 -7.05 -3.39 -2.83
CA SER A 50 -6.89 -4.82 -3.02
C SER A 50 -5.80 -5.02 -4.05
N ILE A 51 -4.82 -5.84 -3.71
CA ILE A 51 -3.66 -6.12 -4.55
C ILE A 51 -3.57 -7.61 -4.84
N LEU A 52 -3.07 -7.94 -6.01
CA LEU A 52 -2.86 -9.32 -6.41
C LEU A 52 -1.54 -9.82 -5.81
N TYR A 53 -1.63 -10.85 -5.01
CA TYR A 53 -0.47 -11.47 -4.36
C TYR A 53 -0.46 -12.95 -4.75
N GLY A 54 0.14 -13.24 -5.90
CA GLY A 54 0.07 -14.57 -6.46
C GLY A 54 -1.37 -14.92 -6.83
N ASP A 55 -1.88 -15.99 -6.27
CA ASP A 55 -3.27 -16.42 -6.47
C ASP A 55 -4.24 -15.81 -5.47
N MET A 56 -3.73 -14.94 -4.60
CA MET A 56 -4.53 -14.36 -3.52
C MET A 56 -4.72 -12.87 -3.74
N VAL A 57 -5.79 -12.35 -3.14
CA VAL A 57 -6.04 -10.91 -3.10
C VAL A 57 -5.88 -10.45 -1.67
N CYS A 58 -5.01 -9.48 -1.45
CA CYS A 58 -4.76 -8.93 -0.13
C CYS A 58 -5.18 -7.47 -0.10
N LYS A 59 -5.73 -7.04 1.03
CA LYS A 59 -6.12 -5.66 1.22
C LYS A 59 -5.06 -4.94 2.05
N ARG A 60 -4.65 -3.74 1.59
CA ARG A 60 -3.65 -2.94 2.28
C ARG A 60 -4.09 -1.49 2.35
N ALA A 61 -3.74 -0.83 3.46
CA ALA A 61 -3.99 0.59 3.62
C ALA A 61 -3.05 1.40 2.72
N GLU A 62 -3.52 2.57 2.29
CA GLU A 62 -2.75 3.40 1.36
C GLU A 62 -1.36 3.77 1.88
N ARG A 63 -1.21 3.96 3.20
CA ARG A 63 0.08 4.33 3.79
C ARG A 63 1.16 3.27 3.65
N TYR A 64 0.78 2.03 3.32
CA TYR A 64 1.73 0.93 3.16
C TYR A 64 2.02 0.61 1.69
N LEU A 65 1.61 1.48 0.76
CA LEU A 65 1.84 1.29 -0.65
C LEU A 65 2.76 2.38 -1.19
N PHE A 66 3.73 1.98 -1.98
CA PHE A 66 4.76 2.90 -2.47
C PHE A 66 4.88 2.78 -3.99
N ALA A 67 5.06 3.92 -4.65
CA ALA A 67 5.16 3.97 -6.10
C ALA A 67 6.48 3.41 -6.61
N SER A 68 7.53 3.41 -5.78
CA SER A 68 8.83 2.92 -6.19
C SER A 68 9.45 2.06 -5.09
N TYR A 69 10.37 1.19 -5.51
CA TYR A 69 11.13 0.36 -4.59
C TYR A 69 11.92 1.22 -3.59
N GLU A 70 12.51 2.31 -4.07
CA GLU A 70 13.34 3.17 -3.21
C GLU A 70 12.52 3.80 -2.09
N GLU A 71 11.31 4.25 -2.38
CA GLU A 71 10.42 4.81 -1.35
C GLU A 71 10.07 3.76 -0.32
N CYS A 72 9.74 2.56 -0.76
CA CYS A 72 9.42 1.46 0.14
C CYS A 72 10.62 1.10 1.02
N LYS A 73 11.80 1.03 0.43
CA LYS A 73 13.04 0.73 1.14
C LYS A 73 13.34 1.79 2.20
N GLN A 74 13.20 3.06 1.85
CA GLN A 74 13.43 4.16 2.80
C GLN A 74 12.48 4.09 3.97
N TRP A 75 11.21 3.78 3.69
CA TRP A 75 10.23 3.63 4.75
C TRP A 75 10.62 2.50 5.71
N CYS A 76 11.07 1.36 5.16
CA CYS A 76 11.48 0.22 5.97
C CYS A 76 12.68 0.55 6.85
N GLU A 77 13.67 1.24 6.29
CA GLU A 77 14.86 1.65 7.05
C GLU A 77 14.48 2.57 8.20
N LYS A 78 13.58 3.51 7.94
CA LYS A 78 13.12 4.44 8.96
C LYS A 78 12.31 3.72 10.04
N ALA A 79 11.46 2.78 9.64
CA ALA A 79 10.66 2.01 10.59
C ALA A 79 11.52 1.12 11.48
N ASN A 80 12.62 0.59 10.93
CA ASN A 80 13.53 -0.27 11.68
C ASN A 80 14.43 0.49 12.65
N SER A 81 14.60 1.80 12.44
CA SER A 81 15.53 2.60 13.25
C SER A 81 14.90 3.14 14.54
N ASN A 82 13.64 2.84 14.78
CA ASN A 82 12.97 3.26 16.03
C ASN A 82 12.99 2.18 17.08
#